data_c4edc86392edfd2a161fa8892839daa0
#
_entry.id   c4edc86392edfd2a161fa8892839daa0
#
_cell.length_a   1.000
_cell.length_b   1.000
_cell.length_c   1.000
_cell.angle_alpha   90.00
_cell.angle_beta   90.00
_cell.angle_gamma   90.00
#
_symmetry.space_group_name_H-M   'P 1'
#
loop_
_entity.id
_entity.type
_entity.pdbx_description
1 polymer ?
#
loop_
_entity_poly.entity_id
_entity_poly.type
_entity_poly.pdbx_seq_one_letter_code
_entity_poly.pdbx_strand_id
1 'polypeptide(L)'
;MFSVLSDRRAALLLAACCLTPAFANASDVFDRSTLTGDWGGLRNQLEADGIRFTGDYSGETVYNADGGLKRSARYSQNLKLGVRFDLDKLYGLDNAGVVQLTINDRRGNDGSGDLVGNRLPVQENFGGLYTRLTELSYERSLFTPALDVKLGYMAMGNDLGGLDSGILCNFMNAGFCGHPLNMSGGSGWTNYPNARLGVRLKYSFNPAWQVRVAAFAVDPESNGNSSRAWHVTPKHKTGTVVPVELVYKKLDGLAGEYKLGWYYDNSDATRIGSNEKVAGRGGHYLLLDQAVWQSSALSGQSLHVFGQAAAASSAASPFSKWYSTGVVLKQPFASRPNDTVALGFGRAVPNPRSREVQEQNALANGQDFPSLGNAERLIELSYGYQATPWLMLRPDVQYIIEPGAFSGSDIDNALVFGLQVKASL
;
A
#
# COMPACT_ATOMS: atom_id res chain seq x y z
N MET A 1 31.17 15.38 -28.30
CA MET A 1 31.82 14.09 -28.53
C MET A 1 30.81 13.00 -28.14
N PHE A 2 29.79 12.84 -28.98
CA PHE A 2 28.75 11.81 -28.87
C PHE A 2 28.84 11.00 -30.16
N SER A 3 29.45 9.85 -30.10
CA SER A 3 29.36 8.87 -31.18
C SER A 3 29.29 7.47 -30.63
N VAL A 4 28.26 6.76 -31.07
CA VAL A 4 28.13 5.31 -31.16
C VAL A 4 27.74 4.62 -29.87
N LEU A 5 26.46 4.74 -29.48
CA LEU A 5 25.75 3.63 -28.92
C LEU A 5 25.30 2.76 -30.10
N SER A 6 25.95 1.60 -30.27
CA SER A 6 25.70 0.72 -31.41
C SER A 6 24.24 0.26 -31.45
N ASP A 7 23.63 0.31 -32.63
CA ASP A 7 22.27 -0.07 -33.02
C ASP A 7 21.78 -1.45 -32.50
N ARG A 8 22.67 -2.26 -31.97
CA ARG A 8 22.34 -3.60 -31.43
C ARG A 8 21.56 -3.56 -30.10
N ARG A 9 21.71 -2.52 -29.26
CA ARG A 9 21.02 -2.40 -27.97
C ARG A 9 19.61 -1.81 -28.09
N ALA A 10 19.40 -0.91 -29.06
CA ALA A 10 18.06 -0.38 -29.36
C ALA A 10 17.15 -1.43 -30.02
N ALA A 11 17.71 -2.33 -30.80
CA ALA A 11 16.97 -3.44 -31.44
C ALA A 11 16.50 -4.50 -30.42
N LEU A 12 17.20 -4.68 -29.30
CA LEU A 12 16.82 -5.61 -28.24
C LEU A 12 15.61 -5.16 -27.43
N LEU A 13 15.39 -3.86 -27.28
CA LEU A 13 14.22 -3.29 -26.58
C LEU A 13 12.90 -3.44 -27.37
N LEU A 14 12.96 -3.46 -28.71
CA LEU A 14 11.79 -3.67 -29.56
C LEU A 14 11.46 -5.16 -29.79
N ALA A 15 12.44 -6.05 -29.68
CA ALA A 15 12.25 -7.50 -29.87
C ALA A 15 11.51 -8.18 -28.72
N ALA A 16 11.43 -7.57 -27.53
CA ALA A 16 10.74 -8.12 -26.38
C ALA A 16 9.20 -8.16 -26.52
N CYS A 17 8.63 -7.49 -27.54
CA CYS A 17 7.18 -7.46 -27.78
C CYS A 17 6.65 -8.57 -28.70
N CYS A 18 7.51 -9.42 -29.28
CA CYS A 18 7.14 -10.45 -30.27
C CYS A 18 7.55 -11.88 -29.87
N LEU A 19 7.57 -12.20 -28.58
CA LEU A 19 7.83 -13.59 -28.15
C LEU A 19 6.58 -14.44 -28.34
N THR A 20 6.58 -15.27 -29.40
CA THR A 20 5.68 -16.43 -29.50
C THR A 20 5.88 -17.31 -28.27
N PRO A 21 4.80 -17.82 -27.63
CA PRO A 21 4.94 -18.73 -26.49
C PRO A 21 5.62 -20.02 -26.96
N ALA A 22 6.86 -20.24 -26.57
CA ALA A 22 7.45 -21.56 -26.61
C ALA A 22 6.60 -22.46 -25.72
N PHE A 23 6.12 -23.59 -26.23
CA PHE A 23 5.34 -24.59 -25.49
C PHE A 23 6.20 -25.12 -24.34
N ALA A 24 6.10 -24.51 -23.17
CA ALA A 24 6.69 -25.04 -21.96
C ALA A 24 5.89 -26.27 -21.50
N ASN A 25 6.56 -27.31 -21.04
CA ASN A 25 5.91 -28.46 -20.42
C ASN A 25 5.06 -27.98 -19.24
N ALA A 26 3.84 -28.49 -19.06
CA ALA A 26 2.91 -28.05 -18.02
C ALA A 26 3.52 -28.14 -16.60
N SER A 27 4.40 -29.11 -16.34
CA SER A 27 5.14 -29.24 -15.06
C SER A 27 6.07 -28.04 -14.77
N ASP A 28 6.68 -27.47 -15.82
CA ASP A 28 7.60 -26.34 -15.69
C ASP A 28 6.89 -25.04 -15.28
N VAL A 29 5.62 -24.86 -15.64
CA VAL A 29 4.85 -23.66 -15.29
C VAL A 29 4.61 -23.54 -13.78
N PHE A 30 4.40 -24.66 -13.09
CA PHE A 30 4.11 -24.66 -11.65
C PHE A 30 5.34 -24.41 -10.78
N ASP A 31 6.53 -24.68 -11.29
CA ASP A 31 7.80 -24.56 -10.54
C ASP A 31 8.53 -23.22 -10.78
N ARG A 32 8.07 -22.42 -11.74
CA ARG A 32 8.67 -21.11 -12.05
C ARG A 32 8.52 -20.13 -10.90
N SER A 33 9.47 -19.23 -10.79
CA SER A 33 9.39 -18.11 -9.84
C SER A 33 8.38 -17.04 -10.25
N THR A 34 8.07 -16.94 -11.56
CA THR A 34 7.11 -16.00 -12.16
C THR A 34 6.26 -16.68 -13.22
N LEU A 35 5.04 -16.20 -13.44
CA LEU A 35 4.12 -16.74 -14.45
C LEU A 35 4.73 -16.72 -15.86
N THR A 36 5.45 -15.67 -16.22
CA THR A 36 6.06 -15.50 -17.54
C THR A 36 7.41 -16.22 -17.68
N GLY A 37 7.95 -16.79 -16.58
CA GLY A 37 9.22 -17.52 -16.57
C GLY A 37 10.44 -16.62 -16.84
N ASP A 38 11.50 -17.25 -17.35
CA ASP A 38 12.80 -16.63 -17.62
C ASP A 38 13.00 -16.15 -19.07
N TRP A 39 11.98 -16.26 -19.91
CA TRP A 39 11.99 -15.87 -21.34
C TRP A 39 13.10 -16.57 -22.13
N GLY A 40 13.34 -17.86 -21.85
CA GLY A 40 14.44 -18.61 -22.45
C GLY A 40 15.83 -18.14 -22.00
N GLY A 41 15.94 -17.69 -20.77
CA GLY A 41 17.19 -17.19 -20.18
C GLY A 41 17.42 -15.67 -20.34
N LEU A 42 16.68 -14.98 -21.23
CA LEU A 42 16.86 -13.56 -21.50
C LEU A 42 16.62 -12.71 -20.25
N ARG A 43 15.59 -13.03 -19.45
CA ARG A 43 15.28 -12.30 -18.20
C ARG A 43 16.45 -12.31 -17.22
N ASN A 44 17.06 -13.49 -17.03
CA ASN A 44 18.21 -13.66 -16.15
C ASN A 44 19.43 -12.91 -16.67
N GLN A 45 19.66 -12.92 -17.98
CA GLN A 45 20.75 -12.16 -18.61
C GLN A 45 20.55 -10.64 -18.42
N LEU A 46 19.36 -10.11 -18.69
CA LEU A 46 19.05 -8.70 -18.49
C LEU A 46 19.23 -8.28 -17.03
N GLU A 47 18.81 -9.12 -16.07
CA GLU A 47 19.01 -8.85 -14.64
C GLU A 47 20.50 -8.88 -14.23
N ALA A 48 21.28 -9.78 -14.80
CA ALA A 48 22.72 -9.80 -14.62
C ALA A 48 23.40 -8.53 -15.16
N ASP A 49 22.90 -8.03 -16.30
CA ASP A 49 23.37 -6.80 -16.95
C ASP A 49 22.84 -5.51 -16.27
N GLY A 50 21.98 -5.64 -15.24
CA GLY A 50 21.45 -4.50 -14.46
C GLY A 50 20.06 -4.02 -14.87
N ILE A 51 19.29 -4.78 -15.68
CA ILE A 51 17.92 -4.44 -16.07
C ILE A 51 16.98 -5.50 -15.50
N ARG A 52 16.22 -5.13 -14.46
CA ARG A 52 15.27 -6.03 -13.82
C ARG A 52 13.83 -5.63 -14.11
N PHE A 53 13.07 -6.53 -14.72
CA PHE A 53 11.63 -6.39 -14.91
C PHE A 53 10.86 -6.97 -13.73
N THR A 54 9.82 -6.25 -13.29
CA THR A 54 8.88 -6.70 -12.26
C THR A 54 7.47 -6.56 -12.80
N GLY A 55 6.62 -7.52 -12.44
CA GLY A 55 5.21 -7.47 -12.77
C GLY A 55 4.41 -8.19 -11.69
N ASP A 56 3.35 -7.55 -11.21
CA ASP A 56 2.44 -8.12 -10.22
C ASP A 56 1.00 -7.88 -10.65
N TYR A 57 0.23 -8.92 -10.64
CA TYR A 57 -1.22 -8.87 -10.79
C TYR A 57 -1.88 -9.20 -9.48
N SER A 58 -2.92 -8.43 -9.11
CA SER A 58 -3.77 -8.73 -7.96
C SER A 58 -5.22 -8.50 -8.34
N GLY A 59 -6.04 -9.54 -8.27
CA GLY A 59 -7.48 -9.50 -8.46
C GLY A 59 -8.21 -9.78 -7.14
N GLU A 60 -9.30 -9.08 -6.87
CA GLU A 60 -10.07 -9.20 -5.63
C GLU A 60 -11.56 -9.27 -5.93
N THR A 61 -12.18 -10.38 -5.56
CA THR A 61 -13.63 -10.54 -5.59
C THR A 61 -14.15 -10.49 -4.17
N VAL A 62 -15.17 -9.69 -3.92
CA VAL A 62 -15.90 -9.65 -2.64
C VAL A 62 -17.38 -9.89 -2.86
N TYR A 63 -18.00 -10.60 -1.91
CA TYR A 63 -19.43 -10.86 -1.85
C TYR A 63 -19.96 -10.44 -0.48
N ASN A 64 -20.82 -9.41 -0.44
CA ASN A 64 -21.56 -9.06 0.77
C ASN A 64 -22.73 -10.02 0.94
N ALA A 65 -22.62 -10.88 1.96
CA ALA A 65 -23.58 -11.95 2.21
C ALA A 65 -24.74 -11.51 3.10
N ASP A 66 -24.49 -10.56 4.03
CA ASP A 66 -25.49 -10.06 4.97
C ASP A 66 -25.20 -8.62 5.38
N GLY A 67 -26.25 -7.89 5.72
CA GLY A 67 -26.17 -6.48 6.11
C GLY A 67 -25.66 -5.55 5.01
N GLY A 68 -25.09 -4.39 5.40
CA GLY A 68 -24.60 -3.38 4.47
C GLY A 68 -25.70 -2.77 3.61
N LEU A 69 -25.34 -2.27 2.43
CA LEU A 69 -26.26 -1.62 1.49
C LEU A 69 -26.92 -2.60 0.52
N LYS A 70 -26.19 -3.64 0.10
CA LYS A 70 -26.67 -4.57 -0.93
C LYS A 70 -25.95 -5.91 -0.88
N ARG A 71 -26.70 -7.01 -0.92
CA ARG A 71 -26.19 -8.37 -1.11
C ARG A 71 -25.85 -8.60 -2.58
N SER A 72 -24.58 -8.58 -2.92
CA SER A 72 -24.07 -8.77 -4.29
C SER A 72 -22.56 -8.96 -4.26
N ALA A 73 -21.96 -9.18 -5.44
CA ALA A 73 -20.51 -9.29 -5.61
C ALA A 73 -19.92 -8.09 -6.36
N ARG A 74 -18.66 -7.79 -6.08
CA ARG A 74 -17.83 -6.83 -6.82
C ARG A 74 -16.44 -7.41 -7.05
N TYR A 75 -15.85 -6.99 -8.16
CA TYR A 75 -14.49 -7.36 -8.54
C TYR A 75 -13.67 -6.12 -8.79
N SER A 76 -12.42 -6.13 -8.33
CA SER A 76 -11.41 -5.14 -8.68
C SER A 76 -10.08 -5.80 -8.98
N GLN A 77 -9.23 -5.12 -9.74
CA GLN A 77 -7.89 -5.60 -10.07
C GLN A 77 -6.87 -4.46 -10.12
N ASN A 78 -5.62 -4.85 -9.95
CA ASN A 78 -4.45 -4.01 -10.11
C ASN A 78 -3.35 -4.79 -10.83
N LEU A 79 -2.91 -4.28 -11.98
CA LEU A 79 -1.73 -4.74 -12.69
C LEU A 79 -0.63 -3.71 -12.48
N LYS A 80 0.50 -4.14 -11.95
CA LYS A 80 1.70 -3.33 -11.72
C LYS A 80 2.82 -3.85 -12.60
N LEU A 81 3.43 -2.98 -13.40
CA LEU A 81 4.59 -3.30 -14.23
C LEU A 81 5.71 -2.33 -13.91
N GLY A 82 6.91 -2.84 -13.73
CA GLY A 82 8.07 -2.02 -13.40
C GLY A 82 9.34 -2.47 -14.10
N VAL A 83 10.26 -1.54 -14.25
CA VAL A 83 11.64 -1.82 -14.67
C VAL A 83 12.60 -1.05 -13.77
N ARG A 84 13.62 -1.75 -13.31
CA ARG A 84 14.71 -1.22 -12.47
C ARG A 84 16.00 -1.29 -13.24
N PHE A 85 16.72 -0.17 -13.30
CA PHE A 85 18.03 -0.04 -13.93
C PHE A 85 19.07 0.15 -12.83
N ASP A 86 19.93 -0.82 -12.67
CA ASP A 86 21.11 -0.77 -11.81
C ASP A 86 22.27 -0.14 -12.62
N LEU A 87 22.57 1.11 -12.31
CA LEU A 87 23.51 1.88 -13.10
C LEU A 87 24.97 1.42 -12.87
N ASP A 88 25.26 0.79 -11.72
CA ASP A 88 26.57 0.22 -11.44
C ASP A 88 26.84 -0.93 -12.42
N LYS A 89 25.91 -1.86 -12.55
CA LYS A 89 26.02 -2.99 -13.48
C LYS A 89 26.01 -2.55 -14.94
N LEU A 90 25.10 -1.61 -15.30
CA LEU A 90 24.94 -1.17 -16.69
C LEU A 90 26.17 -0.46 -17.25
N TYR A 91 26.88 0.30 -16.41
CA TYR A 91 27.97 1.16 -16.85
C TYR A 91 29.32 0.80 -16.23
N GLY A 92 29.39 -0.24 -15.36
CA GLY A 92 30.60 -0.61 -14.65
C GLY A 92 31.09 0.48 -13.70
N LEU A 93 30.15 1.14 -13.02
CA LEU A 93 30.41 2.22 -12.08
C LEU A 93 30.25 1.73 -10.64
N ASP A 94 30.86 2.46 -9.71
CA ASP A 94 30.66 2.21 -8.28
C ASP A 94 29.70 3.24 -7.71
N ASN A 95 28.61 2.76 -7.10
CA ASN A 95 27.63 3.58 -6.43
C ASN A 95 27.00 4.67 -7.35
N ALA A 96 26.72 4.33 -8.63
CA ALA A 96 25.98 5.19 -9.53
C ALA A 96 24.48 5.20 -9.23
N GLY A 97 24.01 4.18 -8.50
CA GLY A 97 22.64 4.08 -8.00
C GLY A 97 21.67 3.39 -8.96
N VAL A 98 20.39 3.58 -8.70
CA VAL A 98 19.31 2.85 -9.34
C VAL A 98 18.24 3.80 -9.84
N VAL A 99 17.75 3.58 -11.05
CA VAL A 99 16.53 4.22 -11.59
C VAL A 99 15.40 3.22 -11.58
N GLN A 100 14.24 3.62 -11.05
CA GLN A 100 13.01 2.82 -11.04
C GLN A 100 11.93 3.50 -11.87
N LEU A 101 11.29 2.75 -12.76
CA LEU A 101 10.07 3.13 -13.46
C LEU A 101 8.97 2.12 -13.11
N THR A 102 7.78 2.59 -12.73
CA THR A 102 6.64 1.72 -12.43
C THR A 102 5.34 2.35 -12.94
N ILE A 103 4.51 1.54 -13.58
CA ILE A 103 3.16 1.89 -14.00
C ILE A 103 2.15 0.95 -13.36
N ASN A 104 0.92 1.44 -13.16
CA ASN A 104 -0.21 0.66 -12.66
C ASN A 104 -1.42 0.84 -13.54
N ASP A 105 -2.15 -0.25 -13.70
CA ASP A 105 -3.51 -0.26 -14.25
C ASP A 105 -4.48 -0.82 -13.20
N ARG A 106 -5.46 -0.02 -12.80
CA ARG A 106 -6.54 -0.44 -11.88
C ARG A 106 -7.86 -0.42 -12.60
N ARG A 107 -8.68 -1.48 -12.39
CA ARG A 107 -10.02 -1.67 -12.97
C ARG A 107 -10.94 -2.31 -11.94
N GLY A 108 -12.25 -2.21 -12.19
CA GLY A 108 -13.27 -2.89 -11.41
C GLY A 108 -14.22 -1.95 -10.69
N ASN A 109 -14.87 -2.46 -9.65
CA ASN A 109 -15.95 -1.80 -8.93
C ASN A 109 -15.68 -1.74 -7.43
N ASP A 110 -16.26 -0.75 -6.76
CA ASP A 110 -16.14 -0.49 -5.34
C ASP A 110 -17.04 -1.42 -4.50
N GLY A 111 -16.44 -2.42 -3.86
CA GLY A 111 -17.18 -3.29 -2.93
C GLY A 111 -17.66 -2.54 -1.68
N SER A 112 -16.87 -1.62 -1.16
CA SER A 112 -17.24 -0.82 -0.01
C SER A 112 -18.35 0.18 -0.30
N GLY A 113 -18.20 1.02 -1.32
CA GLY A 113 -19.18 2.03 -1.66
C GLY A 113 -20.48 1.46 -2.19
N ASP A 114 -20.43 0.39 -2.99
CA ASP A 114 -21.61 -0.19 -3.64
C ASP A 114 -22.39 -1.19 -2.78
N LEU A 115 -21.68 -1.92 -1.87
CA LEU A 115 -22.28 -3.07 -1.19
C LEU A 115 -22.34 -2.90 0.33
N VAL A 116 -21.38 -2.24 0.96
CA VAL A 116 -21.22 -2.22 2.42
C VAL A 116 -21.57 -0.86 3.02
N GLY A 117 -21.14 0.23 2.40
CA GLY A 117 -21.32 1.61 2.90
C GLY A 117 -20.27 2.02 3.94
N ASN A 118 -19.15 1.30 4.03
CA ASN A 118 -18.12 1.49 5.04
C ASN A 118 -16.94 2.38 4.54
N ARG A 119 -16.12 2.84 5.48
CA ARG A 119 -14.95 3.69 5.22
C ARG A 119 -13.68 2.92 4.92
N LEU A 120 -13.48 1.74 5.54
CA LEU A 120 -12.29 0.91 5.37
C LEU A 120 -12.51 -0.02 4.16
N PRO A 121 -11.91 0.24 2.99
CA PRO A 121 -12.23 -0.52 1.78
C PRO A 121 -12.02 -2.02 1.95
N VAL A 122 -13.08 -2.80 1.69
CA VAL A 122 -13.05 -4.27 1.73
C VAL A 122 -12.18 -4.89 0.66
N GLN A 123 -11.73 -4.08 -0.32
CA GLN A 123 -10.79 -4.43 -1.38
C GLN A 123 -9.63 -3.46 -1.36
N GLU A 124 -8.39 -3.96 -1.18
CA GLU A 124 -7.17 -3.15 -1.23
C GLU A 124 -6.92 -2.54 -2.61
N ASN A 125 -7.29 -3.27 -3.65
CA ASN A 125 -6.99 -2.92 -5.04
C ASN A 125 -7.89 -1.83 -5.61
N PHE A 126 -9.07 -1.58 -5.05
CA PHE A 126 -9.97 -0.58 -5.58
C PHE A 126 -9.45 0.83 -5.29
N GLY A 127 -9.42 1.69 -6.31
CA GLY A 127 -8.98 3.08 -6.15
C GLY A 127 -8.61 3.76 -7.46
N GLY A 128 -9.60 4.06 -8.27
CA GLY A 128 -9.47 4.65 -9.60
C GLY A 128 -9.57 3.63 -10.73
N LEU A 129 -9.93 4.11 -11.93
CA LEU A 129 -10.18 3.29 -13.13
C LEU A 129 -9.28 3.76 -14.28
N TYR A 130 -7.97 3.75 -14.08
CA TYR A 130 -7.03 4.28 -15.05
C TYR A 130 -5.65 3.66 -14.92
N THR A 131 -4.89 3.74 -16.01
CA THR A 131 -3.47 3.43 -16.05
C THR A 131 -2.69 4.69 -15.70
N ARG A 132 -1.70 4.57 -14.80
CA ARG A 132 -0.90 5.72 -14.36
C ARG A 132 0.56 5.37 -14.11
N LEU A 133 1.39 6.40 -14.23
CA LEU A 133 2.76 6.37 -13.70
C LEU A 133 2.70 6.44 -12.17
N THR A 134 3.35 5.50 -11.50
CA THR A 134 3.36 5.38 -10.03
C THR A 134 4.75 5.53 -9.44
N GLU A 135 5.79 5.40 -10.27
CA GLU A 135 7.14 5.71 -9.86
C GLU A 135 8.01 6.07 -11.06
N LEU A 136 8.78 7.12 -10.93
CA LEU A 136 9.94 7.48 -11.72
C LEU A 136 10.93 8.09 -10.75
N SER A 137 11.82 7.28 -10.22
CA SER A 137 12.72 7.68 -9.14
C SER A 137 14.16 7.28 -9.42
N TYR A 138 15.06 7.99 -8.75
CA TYR A 138 16.48 7.68 -8.67
C TYR A 138 16.89 7.54 -7.21
N GLU A 139 17.63 6.48 -6.88
CA GLU A 139 18.06 6.17 -5.52
C GLU A 139 19.55 5.80 -5.51
N ARG A 140 20.30 6.35 -4.55
CA ARG A 140 21.68 5.96 -4.30
C ARG A 140 22.12 6.28 -2.86
N SER A 141 23.18 5.62 -2.40
CA SER A 141 23.85 6.02 -1.17
C SER A 141 24.78 7.22 -1.42
N LEU A 142 24.80 8.19 -0.50
CA LEU A 142 25.64 9.38 -0.57
C LEU A 142 26.63 9.40 0.59
N PHE A 143 27.86 9.79 0.30
CA PHE A 143 28.99 9.98 1.24
C PHE A 143 29.38 8.73 2.02
N THR A 144 28.41 8.01 2.55
CA THR A 144 28.60 6.74 3.26
C THR A 144 27.48 5.78 2.89
N PRO A 145 27.68 4.44 2.99
CA PRO A 145 26.61 3.46 2.80
C PRO A 145 25.43 3.65 3.76
N ALA A 146 25.63 4.42 4.86
CA ALA A 146 24.60 4.67 5.86
C ALA A 146 23.54 5.69 5.42
N LEU A 147 23.86 6.61 4.51
CA LEU A 147 22.94 7.64 4.00
C LEU A 147 22.45 7.26 2.60
N ASP A 148 21.18 6.95 2.48
CA ASP A 148 20.51 6.62 1.25
C ASP A 148 19.53 7.75 0.86
N VAL A 149 19.59 8.18 -0.37
CA VAL A 149 18.78 9.28 -0.93
C VAL A 149 17.99 8.77 -2.11
N LYS A 150 16.68 8.97 -2.07
CA LYS A 150 15.76 8.69 -3.17
C LYS A 150 15.04 9.98 -3.58
N LEU A 151 15.01 10.27 -4.86
CA LEU A 151 14.35 11.46 -5.40
C LEU A 151 13.58 11.12 -6.67
N GLY A 152 12.51 11.85 -6.92
CA GLY A 152 11.70 11.67 -8.11
C GLY A 152 10.21 11.68 -7.83
N TYR A 153 9.44 11.09 -8.74
CA TYR A 153 8.00 10.91 -8.63
C TYR A 153 7.73 9.54 -8.02
N MET A 154 7.18 9.50 -6.80
CA MET A 154 7.03 8.26 -6.05
C MET A 154 5.88 8.36 -5.03
N ALA A 155 5.29 7.21 -4.67
CA ALA A 155 4.27 7.16 -3.63
C ALA A 155 4.94 7.15 -2.25
N MET A 156 4.54 8.06 -1.37
CA MET A 156 5.09 8.23 -0.03
C MET A 156 4.94 6.96 0.82
N GLY A 157 3.77 6.30 0.73
CA GLY A 157 3.46 5.06 1.45
C GLY A 157 4.32 3.84 1.06
N ASN A 158 5.11 3.91 -0.03
CA ASN A 158 6.05 2.84 -0.37
C ASN A 158 7.32 2.87 0.50
N ASP A 159 7.68 4.05 1.01
CA ASP A 159 8.93 4.27 1.76
C ASP A 159 8.70 4.58 3.25
N LEU A 160 7.48 5.04 3.62
CA LEU A 160 7.15 5.54 4.95
C LEU A 160 5.74 5.10 5.38
N GLY A 161 5.51 4.97 6.68
CA GLY A 161 4.20 4.71 7.25
C GLY A 161 3.70 3.27 7.16
N GLY A 162 4.46 2.36 6.57
CA GLY A 162 4.20 0.92 6.53
C GLY A 162 5.29 0.11 7.22
N LEU A 163 5.02 -1.15 7.59
CA LEU A 163 6.03 -2.08 8.10
C LEU A 163 6.82 -2.70 6.94
N ASP A 164 8.15 -2.68 7.02
CA ASP A 164 9.04 -3.27 6.00
C ASP A 164 8.90 -4.80 5.93
N SER A 165 8.48 -5.43 7.04
CA SER A 165 8.22 -6.87 7.14
C SER A 165 7.07 -7.36 6.23
N GLY A 166 6.20 -6.45 5.78
CA GLY A 166 5.02 -6.76 4.98
C GLY A 166 3.93 -7.56 5.72
N ILE A 167 4.05 -7.72 7.05
CA ILE A 167 3.13 -8.55 7.86
C ILE A 167 1.67 -8.10 7.74
N LEU A 168 1.45 -6.79 7.59
CA LEU A 168 0.12 -6.20 7.46
C LEU A 168 -0.57 -6.53 6.13
N CYS A 169 0.19 -6.92 5.10
CA CYS A 169 -0.36 -7.27 3.79
C CYS A 169 -0.79 -8.74 3.68
N ASN A 170 -0.98 -9.42 4.81
CA ASN A 170 -1.67 -10.70 4.90
C ASN A 170 -3.20 -10.58 4.95
N PHE A 171 -3.72 -9.37 4.88
CA PHE A 171 -5.15 -9.04 4.87
C PHE A 171 -5.55 -8.46 3.51
N MET A 172 -6.85 -8.54 3.18
CA MET A 172 -7.43 -7.98 1.96
C MET A 172 -8.05 -6.60 2.18
N ASN A 173 -8.52 -6.31 3.41
CA ASN A 173 -9.04 -5.00 3.73
C ASN A 173 -7.91 -3.95 3.69
N ALA A 174 -8.15 -2.85 2.98
CA ALA A 174 -7.19 -1.76 2.82
C ALA A 174 -6.81 -1.05 4.14
N GLY A 175 -7.54 -1.29 5.22
CA GLY A 175 -7.23 -0.76 6.55
C GLY A 175 -5.93 -1.30 7.13
N PHE A 176 -5.52 -2.52 6.77
CA PHE A 176 -4.33 -3.15 7.33
C PHE A 176 -3.07 -2.90 6.49
N CYS A 177 -3.09 -3.24 5.19
CA CYS A 177 -1.89 -3.16 4.36
C CYS A 177 -1.47 -1.71 4.06
N GLY A 178 -0.19 -1.41 4.27
CA GLY A 178 0.39 -0.09 4.03
C GLY A 178 0.33 0.84 5.24
N HIS A 179 0.18 2.13 4.98
CA HIS A 179 0.10 3.14 6.04
C HIS A 179 -1.32 3.26 6.61
N PRO A 180 -1.49 3.69 7.86
CA PRO A 180 -2.81 3.98 8.44
C PRO A 180 -3.63 4.95 7.58
N LEU A 181 -4.84 4.54 7.17
CA LEU A 181 -5.65 5.28 6.20
C LEU A 181 -6.07 6.70 6.65
N ASN A 182 -6.09 6.97 7.96
CA ASN A 182 -6.39 8.31 8.47
C ASN A 182 -5.32 9.35 8.11
N MET A 183 -4.11 8.93 7.76
CA MET A 183 -3.02 9.85 7.38
C MET A 183 -3.30 10.47 6.00
N SER A 184 -3.72 9.68 5.02
CA SER A 184 -4.04 10.14 3.67
C SER A 184 -5.42 10.82 3.58
N GLY A 185 -6.33 10.51 4.50
CA GLY A 185 -7.70 11.05 4.50
C GLY A 185 -7.82 12.52 4.89
N GLY A 186 -6.79 13.14 5.47
CA GLY A 186 -6.86 14.49 5.98
C GLY A 186 -5.58 15.32 5.79
N SER A 187 -4.66 14.88 4.95
CA SER A 187 -3.42 15.58 4.64
C SER A 187 -2.99 15.33 3.20
N GLY A 188 -1.85 15.89 2.80
CA GLY A 188 -1.20 15.61 1.52
C GLY A 188 -0.46 14.27 1.47
N TRP A 189 -0.58 13.44 2.50
CA TRP A 189 -0.03 12.09 2.48
C TRP A 189 -0.62 11.27 1.33
N THR A 190 0.23 10.58 0.56
CA THR A 190 -0.21 9.76 -0.56
C THR A 190 0.18 8.31 -0.37
N ASN A 191 -0.75 7.42 -0.74
CA ASN A 191 -0.51 6.00 -0.84
C ASN A 191 -0.43 5.57 -2.30
N TYR A 192 0.29 4.48 -2.53
CA TYR A 192 0.25 3.75 -3.78
C TYR A 192 -1.21 3.52 -4.27
N PRO A 193 -1.52 3.79 -5.54
CA PRO A 193 -0.64 4.18 -6.64
C PRO A 193 -0.47 5.70 -6.83
N ASN A 194 -0.87 6.53 -5.88
CA ASN A 194 -0.79 7.98 -5.99
C ASN A 194 0.61 8.48 -5.64
N ALA A 195 1.41 8.77 -6.67
CA ALA A 195 2.75 9.29 -6.51
C ALA A 195 2.81 10.83 -6.48
N ARG A 196 3.90 11.37 -5.97
CA ARG A 196 4.23 12.80 -5.90
C ARG A 196 5.70 13.02 -6.15
N LEU A 197 6.04 14.21 -6.65
CA LEU A 197 7.42 14.66 -6.68
C LEU A 197 7.91 14.87 -5.25
N GLY A 198 9.05 14.25 -4.92
CA GLY A 198 9.59 14.32 -3.58
C GLY A 198 11.03 13.84 -3.48
N VAL A 199 11.55 13.96 -2.26
CA VAL A 199 12.86 13.46 -1.85
C VAL A 199 12.71 12.72 -0.51
N ARG A 200 13.39 11.59 -0.37
CA ARG A 200 13.50 10.83 0.87
C ARG A 200 14.98 10.63 1.21
N LEU A 201 15.31 10.88 2.46
CA LEU A 201 16.58 10.57 3.10
C LEU A 201 16.36 9.43 4.09
N LYS A 202 17.20 8.42 4.05
CA LYS A 202 17.23 7.31 5.01
C LYS A 202 18.63 7.21 5.57
N TYR A 203 18.78 7.39 6.88
CA TYR A 203 20.05 7.26 7.56
C TYR A 203 20.02 6.07 8.54
N SER A 204 20.93 5.13 8.37
CA SER A 204 21.09 3.96 9.22
C SER A 204 22.23 4.22 10.21
N PHE A 205 21.89 4.44 11.50
CA PHE A 205 22.90 4.58 12.56
C PHE A 205 23.67 3.28 12.77
N ASN A 206 22.94 2.17 12.64
CA ASN A 206 23.44 0.80 12.71
C ASN A 206 22.36 -0.12 12.10
N PRO A 207 22.57 -1.45 12.01
CA PRO A 207 21.58 -2.38 11.45
C PRO A 207 20.20 -2.36 12.14
N ALA A 208 20.14 -1.96 13.44
CA ALA A 208 18.90 -1.94 14.22
C ALA A 208 18.15 -0.60 14.13
N TRP A 209 18.84 0.53 13.93
CA TRP A 209 18.26 1.86 14.04
C TRP A 209 18.40 2.66 12.76
N GLN A 210 17.28 3.19 12.27
CA GLN A 210 17.21 4.07 11.12
C GLN A 210 16.33 5.28 11.41
N VAL A 211 16.63 6.40 10.78
CA VAL A 211 15.71 7.54 10.64
C VAL A 211 15.42 7.77 9.17
N ARG A 212 14.16 8.06 8.85
CA ARG A 212 13.72 8.42 7.51
C ARG A 212 13.07 9.79 7.56
N VAL A 213 13.47 10.67 6.65
CA VAL A 213 12.91 12.01 6.50
C VAL A 213 12.60 12.22 5.04
N ALA A 214 11.46 12.82 4.74
CA ALA A 214 11.12 13.10 3.35
C ALA A 214 10.40 14.45 3.20
N ALA A 215 10.32 14.93 1.98
CA ALA A 215 9.51 16.09 1.60
C ALA A 215 8.85 15.80 0.25
N PHE A 216 7.53 15.95 0.19
CA PHE A 216 6.73 15.69 -1.00
C PHE A 216 5.82 16.88 -1.32
N ALA A 217 5.69 17.19 -2.61
CA ALA A 217 4.76 18.21 -3.08
C ALA A 217 3.31 17.77 -2.84
N VAL A 218 2.49 18.65 -2.27
CA VAL A 218 1.05 18.44 -2.13
C VAL A 218 0.35 19.03 -3.36
N ASP A 219 -0.27 18.16 -4.14
CA ASP A 219 -1.08 18.53 -5.32
C ASP A 219 -2.40 17.75 -5.26
N PRO A 220 -3.46 18.33 -4.66
CA PRO A 220 -4.74 17.64 -4.47
C PRO A 220 -5.41 17.17 -5.76
N GLU A 221 -5.21 17.91 -6.86
CA GLU A 221 -5.83 17.59 -8.14
C GLU A 221 -5.27 16.35 -8.82
N SER A 222 -4.08 15.89 -8.42
CA SER A 222 -3.51 14.68 -9.00
C SER A 222 -4.02 13.39 -8.35
N ASN A 223 -4.80 13.48 -7.25
CA ASN A 223 -5.44 12.33 -6.61
C ASN A 223 -6.67 11.89 -7.40
N GLY A 224 -6.69 10.60 -7.81
CA GLY A 224 -7.85 10.02 -8.48
C GLY A 224 -8.21 10.64 -9.85
N ASN A 225 -7.42 11.57 -10.35
CA ASN A 225 -7.67 12.24 -11.62
C ASN A 225 -6.95 11.53 -12.77
N SER A 226 -7.71 10.90 -13.67
CA SER A 226 -7.17 10.16 -14.81
C SER A 226 -6.42 11.05 -15.81
N SER A 227 -6.83 12.29 -16.00
CA SER A 227 -6.15 13.24 -16.90
C SER A 227 -4.75 13.62 -16.39
N ARG A 228 -4.48 13.42 -15.09
CA ARG A 228 -3.20 13.70 -14.44
C ARG A 228 -2.34 12.45 -14.20
N ALA A 229 -2.80 11.29 -14.67
CA ALA A 229 -2.19 9.99 -14.40
C ALA A 229 -0.71 9.86 -14.84
N TRP A 230 -0.31 10.64 -15.83
CA TRP A 230 1.04 10.64 -16.44
C TRP A 230 1.85 11.91 -16.16
N HIS A 231 1.32 12.86 -15.38
CA HIS A 231 1.98 14.12 -15.12
C HIS A 231 2.81 14.06 -13.83
N VAL A 232 4.11 14.24 -13.96
CA VAL A 232 5.04 14.26 -12.81
C VAL A 232 5.16 15.65 -12.16
N THR A 233 4.82 16.72 -12.89
CA THR A 233 4.92 18.11 -12.41
C THR A 233 3.72 18.50 -11.57
N PRO A 234 3.92 19.01 -10.34
CA PRO A 234 2.83 19.46 -9.47
C PRO A 234 2.34 20.85 -9.90
N LYS A 235 1.47 20.93 -10.92
CA LYS A 235 0.95 22.21 -11.46
C LYS A 235 0.08 22.97 -10.45
N HIS A 236 -0.62 22.24 -9.56
CA HIS A 236 -1.53 22.79 -8.56
C HIS A 236 -1.01 22.54 -7.14
N LYS A 237 0.31 22.73 -6.99
CA LYS A 237 0.97 22.57 -5.68
C LYS A 237 0.39 23.57 -4.68
N THR A 238 -0.15 23.05 -3.57
CA THR A 238 -0.71 23.83 -2.48
C THR A 238 0.21 23.89 -1.26
N GLY A 239 1.22 23.01 -1.19
CA GLY A 239 2.13 22.92 -0.07
C GLY A 239 3.13 21.79 -0.20
N THR A 240 3.69 21.42 0.94
CA THR A 240 4.64 20.32 1.09
C THR A 240 4.30 19.52 2.34
N VAL A 241 4.29 18.20 2.23
CA VAL A 241 4.20 17.30 3.38
C VAL A 241 5.58 16.77 3.73
N VAL A 242 5.94 16.86 5.01
CA VAL A 242 7.24 16.44 5.55
C VAL A 242 7.01 15.38 6.63
N PRO A 243 7.19 14.10 6.31
CA PRO A 243 7.22 13.02 7.30
C PRO A 243 8.62 12.82 7.88
N VAL A 244 8.64 12.38 9.15
CA VAL A 244 9.82 11.88 9.86
C VAL A 244 9.45 10.56 10.52
N GLU A 245 10.25 9.53 10.32
CA GLU A 245 10.01 8.19 10.85
C GLU A 245 11.29 7.63 11.49
N LEU A 246 11.18 7.20 12.74
CA LEU A 246 12.20 6.43 13.44
C LEU A 246 11.85 4.95 13.34
N VAL A 247 12.80 4.13 12.92
CA VAL A 247 12.66 2.68 12.76
C VAL A 247 13.60 1.97 13.69
N TYR A 248 13.09 1.02 14.46
CA TYR A 248 13.87 0.09 15.26
C TYR A 248 13.58 -1.35 14.81
N LYS A 249 14.61 -2.09 14.45
CA LYS A 249 14.57 -3.52 14.14
C LYS A 249 15.26 -4.30 15.25
N LYS A 250 14.51 -5.14 15.94
CA LYS A 250 15.07 -6.06 16.92
C LYS A 250 15.75 -7.21 16.18
N LEU A 251 17.05 -7.34 16.33
CA LEU A 251 17.88 -8.32 15.62
C LEU A 251 18.19 -9.55 16.45
N ASP A 252 18.12 -9.44 17.78
CA ASP A 252 18.45 -10.51 18.71
C ASP A 252 17.20 -11.28 19.14
N GLY A 253 17.26 -12.63 19.13
CA GLY A 253 16.16 -13.50 19.48
C GLY A 253 15.01 -13.47 18.48
N LEU A 254 13.77 -13.30 18.95
CA LEU A 254 12.61 -13.21 18.08
C LEU A 254 12.57 -11.86 17.38
N ALA A 255 12.52 -11.87 16.04
CA ALA A 255 12.55 -10.68 15.21
C ALA A 255 11.38 -9.72 15.50
N GLY A 256 11.65 -8.43 15.43
CA GLY A 256 10.63 -7.38 15.60
C GLY A 256 10.97 -6.13 14.81
N GLU A 257 9.94 -5.38 14.44
CA GLU A 257 10.04 -4.09 13.78
C GLU A 257 9.10 -3.09 14.43
N TYR A 258 9.61 -1.92 14.78
CA TYR A 258 8.87 -0.86 15.45
C TYR A 258 9.14 0.45 14.74
N LYS A 259 8.07 1.21 14.46
CA LYS A 259 8.16 2.51 13.82
C LYS A 259 7.37 3.54 14.59
N LEU A 260 7.99 4.68 14.84
CA LEU A 260 7.35 5.88 15.36
C LEU A 260 7.50 6.96 14.31
N GLY A 261 6.39 7.51 13.84
CA GLY A 261 6.40 8.52 12.82
C GLY A 261 5.54 9.73 13.15
N TRP A 262 5.92 10.84 12.56
CA TRP A 262 5.19 12.10 12.60
C TRP A 262 5.24 12.74 11.21
N TYR A 263 4.21 13.49 10.84
CA TYR A 263 4.18 14.26 9.60
C TYR A 263 3.52 15.61 9.79
N TYR A 264 3.96 16.56 8.97
CA TYR A 264 3.36 17.88 8.85
C TYR A 264 3.18 18.26 7.39
N ASP A 265 1.97 18.67 7.03
CA ASP A 265 1.57 19.18 5.72
C ASP A 265 1.25 20.66 5.88
N ASN A 266 2.01 21.54 5.25
CA ASN A 266 1.86 22.98 5.35
C ASN A 266 0.86 23.58 4.36
N SER A 267 0.15 22.73 3.59
CA SER A 267 -0.92 23.21 2.73
C SER A 267 -2.15 23.64 3.53
N ASP A 268 -2.85 24.64 3.02
CA ASP A 268 -4.10 25.11 3.63
C ASP A 268 -5.19 24.03 3.59
N ALA A 269 -5.97 24.00 4.64
CA ALA A 269 -7.18 23.19 4.73
C ALA A 269 -8.34 24.02 5.27
N THR A 270 -9.56 23.56 5.02
CA THR A 270 -10.74 24.15 5.64
C THR A 270 -11.08 23.38 6.91
N ARG A 271 -11.32 24.09 8.01
CA ARG A 271 -11.79 23.48 9.26
C ARG A 271 -13.14 22.82 9.02
N ILE A 272 -13.29 21.59 9.50
CA ILE A 272 -14.56 20.87 9.42
C ILE A 272 -15.65 21.67 10.14
N GLY A 273 -16.78 21.89 9.47
CA GLY A 273 -17.94 22.61 9.98
C GLY A 273 -17.84 24.14 9.93
N SER A 274 -16.82 24.69 9.24
CA SER A 274 -16.70 26.14 9.07
C SER A 274 -16.04 26.48 7.74
N ASN A 275 -15.99 27.79 7.43
CA ASN A 275 -15.22 28.33 6.30
C ASN A 275 -13.81 28.80 6.70
N GLU A 276 -13.44 28.59 7.96
CA GLU A 276 -12.13 29.00 8.48
C GLU A 276 -10.99 28.21 7.84
N LYS A 277 -9.97 28.90 7.37
CA LYS A 277 -8.74 28.27 6.89
C LYS A 277 -7.85 27.89 8.07
N VAL A 278 -7.31 26.69 8.01
CA VAL A 278 -6.35 26.14 8.97
C VAL A 278 -5.02 26.02 8.26
N ALA A 279 -4.00 26.69 8.77
CA ALA A 279 -2.64 26.58 8.26
C ALA A 279 -2.02 25.28 8.77
N GLY A 280 -1.82 24.36 7.84
CA GLY A 280 -1.16 23.10 8.11
C GLY A 280 -2.04 22.02 8.77
N ARG A 281 -1.62 20.78 8.55
CA ARG A 281 -2.24 19.57 9.07
C ARG A 281 -1.14 18.60 9.45
N GLY A 282 -1.28 17.92 10.56
CA GLY A 282 -0.27 16.97 11.00
C GLY A 282 -0.89 15.72 11.62
N GLY A 283 -0.04 14.79 11.92
CA GLY A 283 -0.40 13.56 12.60
C GLY A 283 0.81 12.79 13.05
N HIS A 284 0.56 11.71 13.77
CA HIS A 284 1.57 10.80 14.27
C HIS A 284 1.07 9.37 14.19
N TYR A 285 2.00 8.42 14.15
CA TYR A 285 1.68 7.01 14.08
C TYR A 285 2.74 6.15 14.79
N LEU A 286 2.27 5.01 15.27
CA LEU A 286 3.07 3.93 15.82
C LEU A 286 2.71 2.64 15.07
N LEU A 287 3.72 1.91 14.60
CA LEU A 287 3.55 0.62 13.95
C LEU A 287 4.46 -0.40 14.64
N LEU A 288 3.98 -1.60 14.80
CA LEU A 288 4.78 -2.69 15.34
C LEU A 288 4.47 -4.04 14.67
N ASP A 289 5.50 -4.84 14.52
CA ASP A 289 5.47 -6.27 14.24
C ASP A 289 6.45 -6.95 15.19
N GLN A 290 6.01 -7.96 15.95
CA GLN A 290 6.84 -8.72 16.85
C GLN A 290 6.54 -10.21 16.70
N ALA A 291 7.54 -10.99 16.30
CA ALA A 291 7.48 -12.44 16.46
C ALA A 291 7.45 -12.78 17.95
N VAL A 292 6.39 -13.42 18.39
CA VAL A 292 6.20 -13.83 19.79
C VAL A 292 6.51 -15.30 20.02
N TRP A 293 6.57 -16.06 18.93
CA TRP A 293 6.94 -17.46 18.95
C TRP A 293 7.57 -17.87 17.62
N GLN A 294 8.52 -18.79 17.67
CA GLN A 294 9.13 -19.44 16.51
C GLN A 294 9.34 -20.93 16.82
N SER A 295 9.03 -21.78 15.87
CA SER A 295 9.25 -23.23 16.01
C SER A 295 10.73 -23.56 16.01
N SER A 296 11.15 -24.45 16.91
CA SER A 296 12.49 -25.05 16.88
C SER A 296 12.60 -26.18 15.86
N ALA A 297 11.46 -26.76 15.43
CA ALA A 297 11.42 -27.88 14.50
C ALA A 297 11.26 -27.47 13.03
N LEU A 298 10.63 -26.32 12.76
CA LEU A 298 10.32 -25.84 11.42
C LEU A 298 10.85 -24.40 11.27
N SER A 299 11.91 -24.23 10.49
CA SER A 299 12.66 -22.97 10.39
C SER A 299 11.88 -21.77 9.82
N GLY A 300 10.71 -21.92 9.30
CA GLY A 300 9.87 -20.83 8.79
C GLY A 300 8.63 -20.53 9.65
N GLN A 301 8.33 -21.44 10.57
CA GLN A 301 7.11 -21.35 11.35
C GLN A 301 7.24 -20.35 12.50
N SER A 302 6.43 -19.30 12.48
CA SER A 302 6.44 -18.25 13.50
C SER A 302 5.07 -17.62 13.68
N LEU A 303 4.80 -17.20 14.91
CA LEU A 303 3.62 -16.40 15.26
C LEU A 303 4.06 -14.96 15.50
N HIS A 304 3.43 -14.05 14.78
CA HIS A 304 3.65 -12.60 14.89
C HIS A 304 2.42 -11.93 15.50
N VAL A 305 2.65 -10.92 16.32
CA VAL A 305 1.65 -9.95 16.76
C VAL A 305 1.98 -8.62 16.10
N PHE A 306 0.99 -7.97 15.51
CA PHE A 306 1.15 -6.63 14.97
C PHE A 306 0.23 -5.61 15.63
N GLY A 307 0.57 -4.34 15.48
CA GLY A 307 -0.26 -3.22 15.91
C GLY A 307 0.00 -1.96 15.11
N GLN A 308 -1.06 -1.18 14.93
CA GLN A 308 -1.00 0.16 14.37
C GLN A 308 -1.81 1.10 15.24
N ALA A 309 -1.31 2.30 15.48
CA ALA A 309 -2.05 3.39 16.08
C ALA A 309 -1.69 4.69 15.36
N ALA A 310 -2.67 5.46 14.93
CA ALA A 310 -2.43 6.72 14.27
C ALA A 310 -3.50 7.76 14.60
N ALA A 311 -3.07 9.02 14.70
CA ALA A 311 -3.94 10.16 14.86
C ALA A 311 -3.61 11.24 13.82
N ALA A 312 -4.65 11.88 13.31
CA ALA A 312 -4.58 12.95 12.31
C ALA A 312 -5.18 14.27 12.87
N SER A 313 -5.01 15.36 12.14
CA SER A 313 -5.49 16.68 12.52
C SER A 313 -6.96 16.70 12.94
N SER A 314 -7.24 17.13 14.16
CA SER A 314 -8.61 17.27 14.68
C SER A 314 -9.40 18.40 14.02
N ALA A 315 -8.71 19.35 13.36
CA ALA A 315 -9.34 20.49 12.72
C ALA A 315 -9.89 20.14 11.33
N ALA A 316 -9.16 19.34 10.55
CA ALA A 316 -9.43 19.20 9.11
C ALA A 316 -9.46 17.75 8.59
N SER A 317 -9.11 16.75 9.41
CA SER A 317 -9.17 15.36 8.97
C SER A 317 -10.53 14.73 9.32
N PRO A 318 -11.34 14.28 8.36
CA PRO A 318 -12.60 13.60 8.67
C PRO A 318 -12.39 12.23 9.34
N PHE A 319 -11.24 11.61 9.15
CA PHE A 319 -10.81 10.35 9.79
C PHE A 319 -9.75 10.67 10.85
N SER A 320 -10.17 10.78 12.12
CA SER A 320 -9.31 11.31 13.19
C SER A 320 -8.31 10.30 13.73
N LYS A 321 -8.71 9.03 13.96
CA LYS A 321 -7.85 8.02 14.60
C LYS A 321 -8.04 6.66 13.98
N TRP A 322 -6.94 5.93 13.84
CA TRP A 322 -6.91 4.53 13.42
C TRP A 322 -6.20 3.68 14.47
N TYR A 323 -6.75 2.52 14.74
CA TYR A 323 -6.15 1.48 15.57
C TYR A 323 -6.34 0.13 14.90
N SER A 324 -5.30 -0.68 14.84
CA SER A 324 -5.41 -2.08 14.48
C SER A 324 -4.46 -2.95 15.28
N THR A 325 -4.84 -4.21 15.44
CA THR A 325 -4.00 -5.25 16.04
C THR A 325 -4.40 -6.60 15.50
N GLY A 326 -3.55 -7.58 15.65
CA GLY A 326 -3.86 -8.94 15.25
C GLY A 326 -2.66 -9.86 15.31
N VAL A 327 -2.85 -11.05 14.77
CA VAL A 327 -1.85 -12.11 14.74
C VAL A 327 -1.69 -12.64 13.32
N VAL A 328 -0.47 -13.06 12.98
CA VAL A 328 -0.15 -13.76 11.73
C VAL A 328 0.69 -14.98 12.07
N LEU A 329 0.17 -16.15 11.71
CA LEU A 329 0.89 -17.40 11.77
C LEU A 329 1.46 -17.70 10.38
N LYS A 330 2.78 -17.65 10.27
CA LYS A 330 3.52 -18.09 9.08
C LYS A 330 3.75 -19.59 9.15
N GLN A 331 3.67 -20.26 7.99
CA GLN A 331 3.85 -21.70 7.84
C GLN A 331 2.94 -22.50 8.82
N PRO A 332 1.61 -22.37 8.72
CA PRO A 332 0.68 -23.06 9.62
C PRO A 332 0.81 -24.58 9.57
N PHE A 333 1.28 -25.13 8.45
CA PHE A 333 1.47 -26.58 8.24
C PHE A 333 2.88 -26.86 7.74
N ALA A 334 3.49 -27.97 8.20
CA ALA A 334 4.85 -28.37 7.80
C ALA A 334 4.98 -28.58 6.29
N SER A 335 3.96 -29.13 5.64
CA SER A 335 3.91 -29.35 4.18
C SER A 335 3.66 -28.07 3.36
N ARG A 336 3.38 -26.93 4.02
CA ARG A 336 2.97 -25.68 3.39
C ARG A 336 3.80 -24.51 3.89
N PRO A 337 5.11 -24.41 3.51
CA PRO A 337 6.06 -23.48 4.11
C PRO A 337 5.76 -22.00 3.83
N ASN A 338 5.02 -21.70 2.75
CA ASN A 338 4.75 -20.33 2.32
C ASN A 338 3.32 -19.87 2.61
N ASP A 339 2.51 -20.71 3.25
CA ASP A 339 1.16 -20.36 3.62
C ASP A 339 1.13 -19.48 4.88
N THR A 340 0.05 -18.71 5.03
CA THR A 340 -0.17 -17.85 6.20
C THR A 340 -1.61 -17.90 6.67
N VAL A 341 -1.82 -17.77 7.97
CA VAL A 341 -3.14 -17.52 8.58
C VAL A 341 -3.06 -16.19 9.32
N ALA A 342 -4.02 -15.30 9.10
CA ALA A 342 -4.04 -14.00 9.77
C ALA A 342 -5.42 -13.68 10.32
N LEU A 343 -5.45 -13.15 11.56
CA LEU A 343 -6.64 -12.62 12.21
C LEU A 343 -6.34 -11.19 12.65
N GLY A 344 -7.15 -10.23 12.18
CA GLY A 344 -6.97 -8.81 12.44
C GLY A 344 -8.22 -8.14 12.97
N PHE A 345 -8.01 -7.10 13.79
CA PHE A 345 -9.03 -6.22 14.34
C PHE A 345 -8.66 -4.78 14.03
N GLY A 346 -9.61 -4.01 13.52
CA GLY A 346 -9.45 -2.61 13.19
C GLY A 346 -10.54 -1.74 13.81
N ARG A 347 -10.18 -0.47 14.12
CA ARG A 347 -11.11 0.55 14.59
C ARG A 347 -10.78 1.89 13.95
N ALA A 348 -11.69 2.38 13.12
CA ALA A 348 -11.62 3.68 12.46
C ALA A 348 -12.55 4.66 13.17
N VAL A 349 -12.00 5.79 13.63
CA VAL A 349 -12.75 6.79 14.41
C VAL A 349 -12.98 8.02 13.55
N PRO A 350 -14.23 8.37 13.20
CA PRO A 350 -14.55 9.63 12.54
C PRO A 350 -14.17 10.83 13.42
N ASN A 351 -13.98 11.97 12.79
CA ASN A 351 -13.75 13.21 13.52
C ASN A 351 -15.06 13.63 14.22
N PRO A 352 -15.04 13.93 15.53
CA PRO A 352 -16.22 14.40 16.24
C PRO A 352 -16.89 15.62 15.59
N ARG A 353 -16.11 16.56 15.04
CA ARG A 353 -16.64 17.73 14.30
C ARG A 353 -17.43 17.33 13.05
N SER A 354 -16.99 16.28 12.34
CA SER A 354 -17.76 15.76 11.19
C SER A 354 -19.12 15.24 11.62
N ARG A 355 -19.19 14.57 12.76
CA ARG A 355 -20.48 14.08 13.31
C ARG A 355 -21.38 15.21 13.78
N GLU A 356 -20.85 16.22 14.47
CA GLU A 356 -21.59 17.41 14.85
C GLU A 356 -22.21 18.10 13.64
N VAL A 357 -21.47 18.24 12.54
CA VAL A 357 -21.98 18.82 11.27
C VAL A 357 -23.08 17.95 10.66
N GLN A 358 -22.90 16.63 10.66
CA GLN A 358 -23.93 15.71 10.14
C GLN A 358 -25.23 15.80 10.95
N GLU A 359 -25.12 15.82 12.28
CA GLU A 359 -26.26 15.98 13.19
C GLU A 359 -26.99 17.30 12.98
N GLN A 360 -26.24 18.43 12.94
CA GLN A 360 -26.81 19.75 12.67
C GLN A 360 -27.53 19.81 11.30
N ASN A 361 -26.96 19.20 10.27
CA ASN A 361 -27.57 19.15 8.95
C ASN A 361 -28.85 18.29 8.94
N ALA A 362 -28.86 17.16 9.64
CA ALA A 362 -30.06 16.31 9.76
C ALA A 362 -31.19 17.09 10.46
N LEU A 363 -30.91 17.70 11.60
CA LEU A 363 -31.85 18.54 12.36
C LEU A 363 -32.39 19.72 11.53
N ALA A 364 -31.51 20.40 10.79
CA ALA A 364 -31.90 21.52 9.91
C ALA A 364 -32.86 21.08 8.77
N ASN A 365 -32.76 19.81 8.35
CA ASN A 365 -33.64 19.21 7.34
C ASN A 365 -34.85 18.50 7.95
N GLY A 366 -35.07 18.61 9.26
CA GLY A 366 -36.20 17.95 9.93
C GLY A 366 -36.06 16.43 9.98
N GLN A 367 -34.85 15.90 9.95
CA GLN A 367 -34.52 14.48 10.01
C GLN A 367 -33.96 14.13 11.38
N ASP A 368 -34.29 12.94 11.87
CA ASP A 368 -33.64 12.37 13.04
C ASP A 368 -32.22 11.92 12.68
N PHE A 369 -31.26 12.25 13.54
CA PHE A 369 -29.89 11.71 13.39
C PHE A 369 -29.83 10.35 14.13
N PRO A 370 -29.44 9.27 13.43
CA PRO A 370 -29.45 7.93 14.05
C PRO A 370 -28.44 7.84 15.20
N SER A 371 -28.78 7.06 16.22
CA SER A 371 -27.88 6.74 17.33
C SER A 371 -26.81 5.76 16.85
N LEU A 372 -25.78 6.29 16.22
CA LEU A 372 -24.63 5.51 15.72
C LEU A 372 -23.55 5.37 16.77
N GLY A 373 -22.85 4.26 16.74
CA GLY A 373 -21.59 4.12 17.45
C GLY A 373 -20.54 5.14 17.02
N ASN A 374 -19.49 5.25 17.78
CA ASN A 374 -18.46 6.27 17.59
C ASN A 374 -17.29 5.83 16.68
N ALA A 375 -17.39 4.68 16.04
CA ALA A 375 -16.33 4.14 15.18
C ALA A 375 -16.83 2.99 14.31
N GLU A 376 -16.33 2.91 13.10
CA GLU A 376 -16.37 1.69 12.28
C GLU A 376 -15.34 0.70 12.82
N ARG A 377 -15.73 -0.59 12.92
CA ARG A 377 -14.85 -1.65 13.37
C ARG A 377 -14.80 -2.77 12.33
N LEU A 378 -13.65 -3.43 12.27
CA LEU A 378 -13.34 -4.49 11.33
C LEU A 378 -12.78 -5.69 12.05
N ILE A 379 -13.27 -6.87 11.72
CA ILE A 379 -12.64 -8.16 12.03
C ILE A 379 -12.39 -8.86 10.71
N GLU A 380 -11.17 -9.31 10.48
CA GLU A 380 -10.81 -10.04 9.26
C GLU A 380 -10.04 -11.30 9.59
N LEU A 381 -10.45 -12.41 8.99
CA LEU A 381 -9.76 -13.69 9.00
C LEU A 381 -9.37 -14.03 7.55
N SER A 382 -8.10 -14.26 7.31
CA SER A 382 -7.58 -14.60 5.98
C SER A 382 -6.66 -15.83 6.01
N TYR A 383 -6.61 -16.56 4.90
CA TYR A 383 -5.70 -17.67 4.66
C TYR A 383 -4.96 -17.45 3.35
N GLY A 384 -3.65 -17.18 3.41
CA GLY A 384 -2.80 -17.07 2.24
C GLY A 384 -2.31 -18.45 1.79
N TYR A 385 -2.91 -18.99 0.74
CA TYR A 385 -2.53 -20.25 0.11
C TYR A 385 -1.56 -20.00 -1.04
N GLN A 386 -0.28 -20.33 -0.85
CA GLN A 386 0.72 -20.26 -1.93
C GLN A 386 0.60 -21.49 -2.83
N ALA A 387 -0.15 -21.37 -3.92
CA ALA A 387 -0.44 -22.48 -4.83
C ALA A 387 0.80 -22.90 -5.64
N THR A 388 1.57 -21.92 -6.12
CA THR A 388 2.85 -22.08 -6.82
C THR A 388 3.79 -20.94 -6.37
N PRO A 389 5.09 -20.92 -6.71
CA PRO A 389 5.96 -19.81 -6.35
C PRO A 389 5.47 -18.44 -6.85
N TRP A 390 4.71 -18.41 -7.94
CA TRP A 390 4.20 -17.18 -8.57
C TRP A 390 2.71 -16.91 -8.32
N LEU A 391 1.94 -17.89 -7.76
CA LEU A 391 0.48 -17.76 -7.58
C LEU A 391 0.09 -17.93 -6.11
N MET A 392 -0.54 -16.91 -5.54
CA MET A 392 -1.16 -16.95 -4.21
C MET A 392 -2.67 -16.72 -4.33
N LEU A 393 -3.43 -17.54 -3.62
CA LEU A 393 -4.88 -17.42 -3.43
C LEU A 393 -5.14 -17.08 -1.97
N ARG A 394 -5.97 -16.08 -1.69
CA ARG A 394 -6.33 -15.70 -0.32
C ARG A 394 -7.83 -15.62 -0.17
N PRO A 395 -8.50 -16.69 0.28
CA PRO A 395 -9.84 -16.59 0.84
C PRO A 395 -9.80 -15.75 2.11
N ASP A 396 -10.88 -14.99 2.31
CA ASP A 396 -10.98 -13.97 3.34
C ASP A 396 -12.42 -13.84 3.82
N VAL A 397 -12.60 -13.52 5.09
CA VAL A 397 -13.89 -13.20 5.72
C VAL A 397 -13.73 -11.93 6.52
N GLN A 398 -14.55 -10.92 6.22
CA GLN A 398 -14.57 -9.64 6.92
C GLN A 398 -15.95 -9.44 7.59
N TYR A 399 -15.94 -9.02 8.85
CA TYR A 399 -17.12 -8.56 9.54
C TYR A 399 -16.97 -7.08 9.89
N ILE A 400 -17.82 -6.27 9.27
CA ILE A 400 -17.81 -4.81 9.40
C ILE A 400 -18.91 -4.42 10.37
N ILE A 401 -18.54 -3.75 11.46
CA ILE A 401 -19.45 -3.30 12.50
C ILE A 401 -19.58 -1.78 12.38
N GLU A 402 -20.82 -1.29 12.34
CA GLU A 402 -21.15 0.14 12.18
C GLU A 402 -20.57 0.76 10.91
N PRO A 403 -20.83 0.19 9.72
CA PRO A 403 -20.27 0.71 8.45
C PRO A 403 -20.69 2.16 8.20
N GLY A 404 -21.86 2.60 8.68
CA GLY A 404 -22.36 3.96 8.57
C GLY A 404 -21.74 5.00 9.49
N ALA A 405 -20.77 4.62 10.35
CA ALA A 405 -20.17 5.53 11.34
C ALA A 405 -19.56 6.82 10.74
N PHE A 406 -19.10 6.78 9.50
CA PHE A 406 -18.55 7.93 8.79
C PHE A 406 -19.57 8.71 7.95
N SER A 407 -20.61 8.07 7.46
CA SER A 407 -21.66 8.70 6.65
C SER A 407 -22.78 9.32 7.47
N GLY A 408 -22.91 8.94 8.74
CA GLY A 408 -24.06 9.32 9.56
C GLY A 408 -25.32 8.56 9.21
N SER A 409 -25.20 7.40 8.56
CA SER A 409 -26.33 6.56 8.12
C SER A 409 -26.43 5.32 9.00
N ASP A 410 -27.67 4.90 9.31
CA ASP A 410 -27.93 3.63 9.97
C ASP A 410 -27.84 2.51 8.93
N ILE A 411 -26.75 1.76 8.97
CA ILE A 411 -26.44 0.68 8.05
C ILE A 411 -26.11 -0.56 8.89
N ASP A 412 -26.81 -1.67 8.60
CA ASP A 412 -26.59 -2.94 9.29
C ASP A 412 -25.14 -3.43 9.16
N ASN A 413 -24.67 -4.09 10.21
CA ASN A 413 -23.36 -4.75 10.19
C ASN A 413 -23.24 -5.71 9.02
N ALA A 414 -22.12 -5.69 8.32
CA ALA A 414 -21.96 -6.45 7.08
C ALA A 414 -21.04 -7.66 7.26
N LEU A 415 -21.41 -8.78 6.65
CA LEU A 415 -20.59 -9.99 6.51
C LEU A 415 -20.14 -10.12 5.05
N VAL A 416 -18.85 -10.01 4.82
CA VAL A 416 -18.24 -10.04 3.49
C VAL A 416 -17.29 -11.23 3.35
N PHE A 417 -17.47 -12.01 2.27
CA PHE A 417 -16.53 -13.04 1.85
C PHE A 417 -15.68 -12.51 0.70
N GLY A 418 -14.39 -12.74 0.76
CA GLY A 418 -13.43 -12.29 -0.22
C GLY A 418 -12.57 -13.43 -0.78
N LEU A 419 -12.08 -13.20 -2.00
CA LEU A 419 -11.02 -13.99 -2.61
C LEU A 419 -10.04 -13.06 -3.33
N GLN A 420 -8.81 -13.03 -2.85
CA GLN A 420 -7.71 -12.33 -3.52
C GLN A 420 -6.86 -13.35 -4.29
N VAL A 421 -6.50 -13.01 -5.53
CA VAL A 421 -5.59 -13.73 -6.38
C VAL A 421 -4.39 -12.85 -6.65
N LYS A 422 -3.19 -13.24 -6.25
CA LYS A 422 -1.94 -12.53 -6.58
C LYS A 422 -1.06 -13.39 -7.47
N ALA A 423 -0.55 -12.81 -8.55
CA ALA A 423 0.39 -13.48 -9.45
C ALA A 423 1.59 -12.58 -9.74
N SER A 424 2.80 -13.15 -9.60
CA SER A 424 4.05 -12.53 -10.06
C SER A 424 4.30 -12.88 -11.52
N LEU A 425 4.55 -11.87 -12.36
CA LEU A 425 4.65 -11.98 -13.82
C LEU A 425 6.09 -12.11 -14.31
#